data_51b5623a825f19a18508ff574db47d3d
#
_entry.id   51b5623a825f19a18508ff574db47d3d
#
_cell.length_a   1.000
_cell.length_b   1.000
_cell.length_c   1.000
_cell.angle_alpha   90.00
_cell.angle_beta   90.00
_cell.angle_gamma   90.00
#
_symmetry.space_group_name_H-M   'P 1'
#
loop_
_entity.id
_entity.type
_entity.pdbx_description
1 polymer ?
#
loop_
_entity_poly.entity_id
_entity_poly.type
_entity_poly.pdbx_seq_one_letter_code
_entity_poly.pdbx_strand_id
1 'polypeptide(L)'
;MRHGKKFNHLGRKTAHRKAMLSNMAGSLIEHKRVMTTVQKAKALRKVIEPLVTRSKENTTHNRRVAFAVLRQKEVVTELFNVVGPKVGDRPGG
;
A
#
# COMPACT_ATOMS: atom_id res chain seq x y z
N MET A 1 17.71 2.14 -22.58
CA MET A 1 16.46 2.79 -22.25
C MET A 1 15.28 1.92 -22.57
N ARG A 2 14.35 1.86 -21.69
CA ARG A 2 13.23 0.96 -21.84
C ARG A 2 12.01 1.68 -22.34
N HIS A 3 11.53 1.30 -23.50
CA HIS A 3 10.34 1.88 -24.08
C HIS A 3 9.09 1.30 -23.46
N GLY A 4 8.02 2.08 -23.40
CA GLY A 4 6.77 1.61 -22.89
C GLY A 4 6.81 1.22 -21.43
N LYS A 5 7.72 1.78 -20.69
CA LYS A 5 7.86 1.48 -19.28
C LYS A 5 6.64 1.98 -18.52
N LYS A 6 5.84 1.07 -18.04
CA LYS A 6 4.62 1.40 -17.33
C LYS A 6 4.80 1.40 -15.83
N PHE A 7 5.91 0.87 -15.36
CA PHE A 7 6.16 0.73 -13.93
C PHE A 7 7.25 1.67 -13.48
N ASN A 8 7.13 2.11 -12.26
CA ASN A 8 8.14 2.91 -11.62
C ASN A 8 9.12 1.97 -10.92
N HIS A 9 10.20 1.63 -11.61
CA HIS A 9 11.14 0.64 -11.09
C HIS A 9 12.09 1.19 -10.04
N LEU A 10 12.29 2.50 -10.00
CA LEU A 10 13.18 3.12 -9.03
C LEU A 10 14.59 2.55 -9.07
N GLY A 11 15.02 2.08 -10.26
CA GLY A 11 16.34 1.53 -10.43
C GLY A 11 16.55 0.17 -9.80
N ARG A 12 15.47 -0.53 -9.46
CA ARG A 12 15.54 -1.83 -8.79
C ARG A 12 14.87 -2.91 -9.60
N LYS A 13 15.26 -4.16 -9.33
CA LYS A 13 14.59 -5.30 -9.95
C LYS A 13 13.16 -5.39 -9.46
N THR A 14 12.30 -5.97 -10.27
CA THR A 14 10.87 -6.02 -9.97
C THR A 14 10.57 -6.63 -8.60
N ALA A 15 11.18 -7.78 -8.30
CA ALA A 15 10.90 -8.45 -7.02
C ALA A 15 11.38 -7.61 -5.85
N HIS A 16 12.57 -7.01 -5.97
CA HIS A 16 13.12 -6.16 -4.92
C HIS A 16 12.26 -4.92 -4.74
N ARG A 17 11.79 -4.34 -5.82
CA ARG A 17 10.94 -3.16 -5.77
C ARG A 17 9.61 -3.48 -5.07
N LYS A 18 9.02 -4.63 -5.38
CA LYS A 18 7.78 -5.04 -4.73
C LYS A 18 7.96 -5.22 -3.23
N ALA A 19 9.06 -5.86 -2.83
CA ALA A 19 9.33 -6.06 -1.41
C ALA A 19 9.52 -4.73 -0.70
N MET A 20 10.25 -3.81 -1.33
CA MET A 20 10.47 -2.49 -0.74
C MET A 20 9.15 -1.76 -0.56
N LEU A 21 8.31 -1.74 -1.58
CA LEU A 21 7.03 -1.02 -1.50
C LEU A 21 6.08 -1.68 -0.52
N SER A 22 6.08 -3.00 -0.43
CA SER A 22 5.27 -3.71 0.53
C SER A 22 5.67 -3.34 1.96
N ASN A 23 6.98 -3.32 2.24
CA ASN A 23 7.48 -2.95 3.56
C ASN A 23 7.18 -1.49 3.90
N MET A 24 7.31 -0.60 2.93
CA MET A 24 6.99 0.81 3.14
C MET A 24 5.50 1.01 3.39
N ALA A 25 4.66 0.29 2.67
CA ALA A 25 3.22 0.37 2.88
C ALA A 25 2.86 -0.11 4.29
N GLY A 26 3.49 -1.19 4.74
CA GLY A 26 3.29 -1.69 6.09
C GLY A 26 3.68 -0.66 7.14
N SER A 27 4.84 -0.04 6.96
CA SER A 27 5.30 0.99 7.90
C SER A 27 4.36 2.19 7.92
N LEU A 28 3.88 2.59 6.75
CA LEU A 28 2.97 3.73 6.67
C LEU A 28 1.66 3.43 7.41
N ILE A 29 1.12 2.23 7.24
CA ILE A 29 -0.12 1.86 7.91
C ILE A 29 0.08 1.78 9.42
N GLU A 30 1.19 1.22 9.83
CA GLU A 30 1.50 1.03 11.25
C GLU A 30 1.76 2.35 11.97
N HIS A 31 2.60 3.19 11.36
CA HIS A 31 3.06 4.42 12.01
C HIS A 31 2.36 5.68 11.51
N LYS A 32 1.52 5.54 10.47
CA LYS A 32 0.74 6.63 9.87
C LYS A 32 1.59 7.67 9.15
N ARG A 33 2.90 7.51 9.14
CA ARG A 33 3.83 8.42 8.46
C ARG A 33 5.07 7.66 8.06
N VAL A 34 5.67 8.09 6.97
CA VAL A 34 6.95 7.54 6.54
C VAL A 34 7.73 8.62 5.81
N MET A 35 9.02 8.68 6.05
CA MET A 35 9.90 9.61 5.34
C MET A 35 10.60 8.87 4.23
N THR A 36 10.56 9.42 3.02
CA THR A 36 11.16 8.76 1.88
C THR A 36 11.39 9.78 0.76
N THR A 37 11.96 9.33 -0.35
CA THR A 37 12.15 10.21 -1.49
C THR A 37 10.83 10.46 -2.19
N VAL A 38 10.78 11.54 -2.98
CA VAL A 38 9.58 11.88 -3.74
C VAL A 38 9.20 10.76 -4.70
N GLN A 39 10.18 10.18 -5.36
CA GLN A 39 9.90 9.12 -6.33
C GLN A 39 9.34 7.88 -5.64
N LYS A 40 9.89 7.50 -4.50
CA LYS A 40 9.39 6.36 -3.74
C LYS A 40 8.00 6.64 -3.19
N ALA A 41 7.76 7.88 -2.77
CA ALA A 41 6.45 8.26 -2.26
C ALA A 41 5.39 8.14 -3.36
N LYS A 42 5.71 8.58 -4.58
CA LYS A 42 4.77 8.46 -5.69
C LYS A 42 4.48 7.01 -6.04
N ALA A 43 5.51 6.15 -6.00
CA ALA A 43 5.31 4.73 -6.26
C ALA A 43 4.49 4.09 -5.16
N LEU A 44 4.76 4.44 -3.91
CA LEU A 44 4.03 3.92 -2.76
C LEU A 44 2.55 4.31 -2.83
N ARG A 45 2.26 5.51 -3.27
CA ARG A 45 0.89 5.98 -3.39
C ARG A 45 0.05 5.06 -4.28
N LYS A 46 0.64 4.58 -5.37
CA LYS A 46 -0.06 3.67 -6.28
C LYS A 46 -0.38 2.34 -5.63
N VAL A 47 0.36 1.95 -4.62
CA VAL A 47 0.13 0.72 -3.88
C VAL A 47 -0.87 0.93 -2.76
N ILE A 48 -0.70 2.00 -2.00
CA ILE A 48 -1.44 2.20 -0.75
C ILE A 48 -2.87 2.71 -0.95
N GLU A 49 -3.09 3.58 -1.92
CA GLU A 49 -4.42 4.17 -2.08
C GLU A 49 -5.50 3.15 -2.40
N PRO A 50 -5.27 2.20 -3.32
CA PRO A 50 -6.28 1.17 -3.54
C PRO A 50 -6.55 0.32 -2.31
N LEU A 51 -5.52 0.09 -1.48
CA LEU A 51 -5.69 -0.69 -0.27
C LEU A 51 -6.54 0.05 0.75
N VAL A 52 -6.31 1.35 0.90
CA VAL A 52 -7.09 2.16 1.82
C VAL A 52 -8.56 2.20 1.37
N THR A 53 -8.78 2.39 0.07
CA THR A 53 -10.13 2.37 -0.47
C THR A 53 -10.82 1.04 -0.19
N ARG A 54 -10.10 -0.06 -0.40
CA ARG A 54 -10.66 -1.40 -0.17
C ARG A 54 -10.94 -1.64 1.30
N SER A 55 -10.17 -1.03 2.19
CA SER A 55 -10.33 -1.23 3.63
C SER A 55 -11.59 -0.60 4.19
N LYS A 56 -12.26 0.24 3.41
CA LYS A 56 -13.54 0.81 3.83
C LYS A 56 -14.62 -0.27 3.94
N GLU A 57 -14.41 -1.38 3.27
CA GLU A 57 -15.33 -2.50 3.29
C GLU A 57 -14.61 -3.70 3.90
N ASN A 58 -14.92 -4.01 5.15
CA ASN A 58 -14.20 -5.03 5.90
C ASN A 58 -14.79 -6.42 5.64
N THR A 59 -14.37 -7.01 4.53
CA THR A 59 -14.79 -8.36 4.18
C THR A 59 -13.58 -9.28 4.15
N THR A 60 -13.84 -10.59 4.25
CA THR A 60 -12.78 -11.59 4.16
C THR A 60 -12.02 -11.48 2.84
N HIS A 61 -12.77 -11.27 1.76
CA HIS A 61 -12.16 -11.13 0.44
C HIS A 61 -11.20 -9.94 0.40
N ASN A 62 -11.64 -8.79 0.91
CA ASN A 62 -10.82 -7.59 0.88
C ASN A 62 -9.59 -7.75 1.78
N ARG A 63 -9.72 -8.42 2.92
CA ARG A 63 -8.57 -8.69 3.78
C ARG A 63 -7.55 -9.59 3.09
N ARG A 64 -8.03 -10.58 2.35
CA ARG A 64 -7.12 -11.48 1.62
C ARG A 64 -6.37 -10.75 0.51
N VAL A 65 -7.07 -9.87 -0.21
CA VAL A 65 -6.43 -9.07 -1.25
C VAL A 65 -5.34 -8.19 -0.65
N ALA A 66 -5.64 -7.53 0.47
CA ALA A 66 -4.66 -6.69 1.14
C ALA A 66 -3.47 -7.51 1.65
N PHE A 67 -3.72 -8.69 2.19
CA PHE A 67 -2.63 -9.53 2.68
C PHE A 67 -1.70 -9.96 1.54
N ALA A 68 -2.25 -10.21 0.36
CA ALA A 68 -1.42 -10.59 -0.79
C ALA A 68 -0.39 -9.51 -1.12
N VAL A 69 -0.71 -8.26 -0.82
CA VAL A 69 0.20 -7.13 -1.06
C VAL A 69 1.09 -6.87 0.15
N LEU A 70 0.49 -6.78 1.33
CA LEU A 70 1.22 -6.36 2.54
C LEU A 70 2.00 -7.47 3.21
N ARG A 71 1.50 -8.69 3.14
CA ARG A 71 2.19 -9.88 3.66
C ARG A 71 2.42 -9.90 5.16
N GLN A 72 1.78 -8.99 5.91
CA GLN A 72 1.90 -8.92 7.35
C GLN A 72 0.51 -8.86 7.96
N LYS A 73 0.21 -9.85 8.77
CA LYS A 73 -1.11 -10.01 9.35
C LYS A 73 -1.49 -8.81 10.23
N GLU A 74 -0.55 -8.35 11.03
CA GLU A 74 -0.78 -7.23 11.94
C GLU A 74 -1.11 -5.95 11.19
N VAL A 75 -0.43 -5.75 10.06
CA VAL A 75 -0.65 -4.56 9.23
C VAL A 75 -2.03 -4.61 8.61
N VAL A 76 -2.46 -5.77 8.13
CA VAL A 76 -3.80 -5.92 7.56
C VAL A 76 -4.86 -5.64 8.62
N THR A 77 -4.65 -6.16 9.83
CA THR A 77 -5.57 -5.92 10.93
C THR A 77 -5.68 -4.43 11.23
N GLU A 78 -4.55 -3.73 11.29
CA GLU A 78 -4.54 -2.29 11.55
C GLU A 78 -5.25 -1.54 10.42
N LEU A 79 -5.00 -1.94 9.18
CA LEU A 79 -5.60 -1.29 8.03
C LEU A 79 -7.13 -1.36 8.10
N PHE A 80 -7.68 -2.52 8.39
CA PHE A 80 -9.13 -2.70 8.37
C PHE A 80 -9.83 -2.27 9.64
N ASN A 81 -9.13 -2.33 10.79
CA ASN A 81 -9.76 -1.99 12.06
C ASN A 81 -9.60 -0.52 12.44
N VAL A 82 -8.54 0.13 11.98
CA VAL A 82 -8.25 1.51 12.37
C VAL A 82 -8.32 2.47 11.18
N VAL A 83 -7.55 2.18 10.13
CA VAL A 83 -7.44 3.12 9.00
C VAL A 83 -8.73 3.18 8.21
N GLY A 84 -9.30 2.04 7.87
CA GLY A 84 -10.54 1.98 7.11
C GLY A 84 -11.67 2.78 7.73
N PRO A 85 -11.99 2.55 9.02
CA PRO A 85 -13.04 3.31 9.69
C PRO A 85 -12.78 4.82 9.70
N LYS A 86 -11.53 5.24 9.82
CA LYS A 86 -11.21 6.66 9.86
C LYS A 86 -11.45 7.36 8.53
N VAL A 87 -11.28 6.65 7.43
CA VAL A 87 -11.48 7.26 6.11
C VAL A 87 -12.79 6.84 5.47
N GLY A 88 -13.62 6.08 6.19
CA GLY A 88 -14.79 5.42 5.62
C GLY A 88 -15.74 6.30 4.84
N ASP A 89 -15.96 7.52 5.30
CA ASP A 89 -16.91 8.42 4.65
C ASP A 89 -16.29 9.35 3.62
N ARG A 90 -14.98 9.29 3.46
CA ARG A 90 -14.31 10.18 2.51
C ARG A 90 -14.39 9.60 1.11
N PRO A 91 -14.79 10.40 0.11
CA PRO A 91 -14.78 9.94 -1.26
C PRO A 91 -13.35 9.83 -1.78
N GLY A 92 -13.11 8.77 -2.57
CA GLY A 92 -11.82 8.55 -3.17
C GLY A 92 -10.78 8.11 -2.16
N GLY A 93 -9.54 8.32 -2.50
CA GLY A 93 -8.41 7.93 -1.67
C GLY A 93 -7.93 9.06 -0.75
#